data_edd15bb691a089a15e9d9a30d333a677
#
_entry.id   edd15bb691a089a15e9d9a30d333a677
#
_cell.length_a   1.000
_cell.length_b   1.000
_cell.length_c   1.000
_cell.angle_alpha   90.00
_cell.angle_beta   90.00
_cell.angle_gamma   90.00
#
_symmetry.space_group_name_H-M   'P 1'
#
loop_
_entity.id
_entity.type
_entity.pdbx_description
1 polymer ?
#
loop_
_entity_poly.entity_id
_entity_poly.type
_entity_poly.pdbx_seq_one_letter_code
_entity_poly.pdbx_strand_id
1 'polypeptide(L)'
;MAWYPRATKWELQPESDSQPAIRPTQFIVHSIIAPWTAKRVYEYWRDSTNLESHFGLGYAGDLGQFIGTETRADANAGANRRPNGTGAVSIETASNLQGSDPWTDEQVEELIRLGVWLHQTHDIPLRICRTHDDPGMGWHSLFPQWSTSGTACPGKARIAQFKTVVFPGIVARATGKTTDEEDPMAGMTKQDIYDAVWKTDAIGAPADAPDSKTNKTWQAQSILKDVQVRVRRLDATVTAQSAAITALAGQIGKGADTATVVAAVQKAIADAVIKVDVDINSKEG
;
A
#
# COMPACT_ATOMS: atom_id res chain seq x y z
N MET A 1 8.65 0.34 -20.93
CA MET A 1 8.87 -0.80 -19.99
C MET A 1 8.02 -0.56 -18.75
N ALA A 2 6.95 -1.33 -18.53
CA ALA A 2 6.04 -1.08 -17.40
C ALA A 2 6.42 -1.94 -16.18
N TRP A 3 6.46 -1.29 -15.02
CA TRP A 3 6.73 -1.90 -13.72
C TRP A 3 5.51 -1.72 -12.82
N TYR A 4 5.08 -2.82 -12.18
CA TYR A 4 3.94 -2.81 -11.27
C TYR A 4 4.31 -2.13 -9.95
N PRO A 5 3.61 -1.06 -9.53
CA PRO A 5 4.03 -0.26 -8.37
C PRO A 5 4.02 -1.00 -7.03
N ARG A 6 3.28 -2.12 -6.94
CA ARG A 6 3.18 -2.93 -5.71
C ARG A 6 4.21 -4.05 -5.64
N ALA A 7 4.89 -4.38 -6.74
CA ALA A 7 5.93 -5.39 -6.73
C ALA A 7 7.28 -4.82 -6.30
N THR A 8 8.06 -5.60 -5.56
CA THR A 8 9.47 -5.27 -5.36
C THR A 8 10.21 -5.49 -6.67
N LYS A 9 10.84 -4.43 -7.18
CA LYS A 9 11.64 -4.53 -8.40
C LYS A 9 12.98 -5.21 -8.10
N TRP A 10 13.18 -6.38 -8.70
CA TRP A 10 14.46 -7.10 -8.78
C TRP A 10 14.75 -7.44 -10.24
N GLU A 11 15.33 -6.50 -10.97
CA GLU A 11 15.52 -6.64 -12.39
C GLU A 11 16.59 -7.68 -12.72
N LEU A 12 16.23 -8.65 -13.58
CA LEU A 12 17.17 -9.63 -14.11
C LEU A 12 18.01 -8.98 -15.21
N GLN A 13 19.30 -8.98 -15.04
CA GLN A 13 20.27 -8.44 -15.97
C GLN A 13 21.29 -9.53 -16.37
N PRO A 14 21.66 -9.66 -17.64
CA PRO A 14 21.34 -8.75 -18.76
C PRO A 14 20.01 -9.06 -19.50
N GLU A 15 19.20 -9.98 -19.01
CA GLU A 15 18.01 -10.50 -19.70
C GLU A 15 17.01 -9.40 -20.04
N SER A 16 16.71 -8.51 -19.10
CA SER A 16 15.80 -7.38 -19.30
C SER A 16 16.22 -6.49 -20.49
N ASP A 17 17.52 -6.29 -20.68
CA ASP A 17 18.04 -5.41 -21.74
C ASP A 17 18.22 -6.14 -23.06
N SER A 18 18.45 -7.46 -23.03
CA SER A 18 18.75 -8.27 -24.24
C SER A 18 17.49 -8.85 -24.88
N GLN A 19 16.40 -9.04 -24.13
CA GLN A 19 15.17 -9.62 -24.66
C GLN A 19 14.40 -8.61 -25.53
N PRO A 20 13.75 -9.07 -26.62
CA PRO A 20 13.00 -8.20 -27.49
C PRO A 20 11.72 -7.66 -26.80
N ALA A 21 11.30 -6.48 -27.22
CA ALA A 21 10.06 -5.89 -26.77
C ALA A 21 8.84 -6.73 -27.19
N ILE A 22 7.82 -6.72 -26.36
CA ILE A 22 6.49 -7.28 -26.62
C ILE A 22 5.41 -6.23 -26.39
N ARG A 23 4.26 -6.43 -27.03
CA ARG A 23 3.00 -5.81 -26.65
C ARG A 23 2.20 -6.85 -25.85
N PRO A 24 2.00 -6.66 -24.54
CA PRO A 24 1.27 -7.60 -23.71
C PRO A 24 -0.18 -7.76 -24.17
N THR A 25 -0.63 -8.99 -24.37
CA THR A 25 -2.01 -9.31 -24.72
C THR A 25 -2.58 -10.45 -23.91
N GLN A 26 -1.73 -11.14 -23.14
CA GLN A 26 -2.14 -12.25 -22.32
C GLN A 26 -1.49 -12.17 -20.94
N PHE A 27 -2.20 -12.70 -19.91
CA PHE A 27 -1.67 -12.95 -18.58
C PHE A 27 -1.78 -14.45 -18.27
N ILE A 28 -0.63 -15.10 -17.99
CA ILE A 28 -0.55 -16.55 -17.79
C ILE A 28 0.03 -16.84 -16.41
N VAL A 29 -0.72 -17.58 -15.60
CA VAL A 29 -0.30 -17.97 -14.25
C VAL A 29 0.36 -19.35 -14.22
N HIS A 30 1.39 -19.47 -13.40
CA HIS A 30 2.21 -20.67 -13.21
C HIS A 30 2.33 -21.06 -11.74
N SER A 31 2.95 -22.22 -11.54
CA SER A 31 3.36 -22.74 -10.23
C SER A 31 4.81 -23.21 -10.33
N ILE A 32 5.67 -22.66 -9.47
CA ILE A 32 7.11 -22.97 -9.50
C ILE A 32 7.45 -24.34 -8.90
N ILE A 33 6.47 -25.04 -8.32
CA ILE A 33 6.63 -26.34 -7.63
C ILE A 33 7.71 -26.27 -6.52
N ALA A 34 7.73 -25.15 -5.80
CA ALA A 34 8.61 -24.92 -4.66
C ALA A 34 7.98 -23.89 -3.71
N PRO A 35 8.18 -24.04 -2.38
CA PRO A 35 7.66 -23.08 -1.38
C PRO A 35 8.59 -21.85 -1.25
N TRP A 36 8.89 -21.21 -2.39
CA TRP A 36 9.85 -20.12 -2.44
C TRP A 36 9.20 -18.75 -2.27
N THR A 37 9.92 -17.84 -1.62
CA THR A 37 9.60 -16.42 -1.66
C THR A 37 9.89 -15.84 -3.04
N ALA A 38 9.26 -14.72 -3.38
CA ALA A 38 9.57 -14.00 -4.63
C ALA A 38 11.06 -13.65 -4.75
N LYS A 39 11.72 -13.29 -3.64
CA LYS A 39 13.16 -13.05 -3.61
C LYS A 39 13.97 -14.30 -3.95
N ARG A 40 13.56 -15.47 -3.43
CA ARG A 40 14.25 -16.75 -3.75
C ARG A 40 14.09 -17.13 -5.22
N VAL A 41 12.94 -16.83 -5.83
CA VAL A 41 12.74 -17.00 -7.29
C VAL A 41 13.71 -16.13 -8.07
N TYR A 42 13.83 -14.84 -7.71
CA TYR A 42 14.80 -13.93 -8.30
C TYR A 42 16.23 -14.45 -8.19
N GLU A 43 16.67 -14.86 -7.00
CA GLU A 43 18.01 -15.37 -6.75
C GLU A 43 18.32 -16.63 -7.58
N TYR A 44 17.32 -17.48 -7.80
CA TYR A 44 17.47 -18.69 -8.62
C TYR A 44 17.65 -18.34 -10.10
N TRP A 45 16.87 -17.41 -10.64
CA TRP A 45 16.99 -17.03 -12.05
C TRP A 45 18.18 -16.12 -12.33
N ARG A 46 18.56 -15.25 -11.41
CA ARG A 46 19.76 -14.42 -11.53
C ARG A 46 21.02 -15.26 -11.81
N ASP A 47 21.08 -16.44 -11.21
CA ASP A 47 22.24 -17.32 -11.30
C ASP A 47 22.04 -18.46 -12.33
N SER A 48 20.87 -18.59 -12.96
CA SER A 48 20.57 -19.58 -14.01
C SER A 48 19.64 -18.98 -15.06
N THR A 49 19.82 -19.26 -16.33
CA THR A 49 19.48 -18.35 -17.40
C THR A 49 18.35 -18.75 -18.33
N ASN A 50 17.43 -19.68 -18.02
CA ASN A 50 16.62 -20.20 -19.12
C ASN A 50 15.10 -20.28 -18.94
N LEU A 51 14.50 -19.85 -17.84
CA LEU A 51 13.06 -19.96 -17.62
C LEU A 51 12.51 -18.81 -16.76
N GLU A 52 12.79 -17.59 -17.18
CA GLU A 52 12.32 -16.41 -16.46
C GLU A 52 10.84 -16.18 -16.66
N SER A 53 10.20 -15.67 -15.62
CA SER A 53 8.86 -15.08 -15.63
C SER A 53 8.97 -13.59 -15.33
N HIS A 54 7.96 -12.81 -15.69
CA HIS A 54 7.93 -11.38 -15.33
C HIS A 54 7.83 -11.19 -13.82
N PHE A 55 7.08 -12.06 -13.14
CA PHE A 55 6.79 -11.95 -11.72
C PHE A 55 7.02 -13.26 -10.97
N GLY A 56 7.31 -13.12 -9.67
CA GLY A 56 7.28 -14.22 -8.70
C GLY A 56 6.45 -13.84 -7.49
N LEU A 57 5.65 -14.77 -6.98
CA LEU A 57 4.73 -14.57 -5.87
C LEU A 57 4.93 -15.65 -4.83
N GLY A 58 5.38 -15.29 -3.63
CA GLY A 58 5.50 -16.17 -2.48
C GLY A 58 4.16 -16.45 -1.79
N TYR A 59 4.14 -17.40 -0.85
CA TYR A 59 2.92 -17.79 -0.12
C TYR A 59 2.31 -16.66 0.71
N ALA A 60 3.14 -15.77 1.25
CA ALA A 60 2.71 -14.66 2.09
C ALA A 60 2.27 -13.41 1.27
N GLY A 61 2.08 -13.54 -0.04
CA GLY A 61 1.75 -12.41 -0.90
C GLY A 61 2.94 -11.53 -1.28
N ASP A 62 4.17 -11.94 -0.92
CA ASP A 62 5.38 -11.23 -1.32
C ASP A 62 5.55 -11.33 -2.85
N LEU A 63 5.49 -10.18 -3.51
CA LEU A 63 5.50 -10.07 -4.96
C LEU A 63 6.78 -9.38 -5.45
N GLY A 64 7.50 -10.05 -6.34
CA GLY A 64 8.65 -9.52 -7.06
C GLY A 64 8.36 -9.36 -8.54
N GLN A 65 8.93 -8.32 -9.15
CA GLN A 65 8.96 -8.17 -10.61
C GLN A 65 10.41 -8.18 -11.09
N PHE A 66 10.69 -9.01 -12.10
CA PHE A 66 12.03 -9.34 -12.59
C PHE A 66 12.29 -8.79 -13.98
N ILE A 67 11.27 -8.73 -14.81
CA ILE A 67 11.32 -8.21 -16.19
C ILE A 67 10.16 -7.24 -16.36
N GLY A 68 10.39 -6.12 -17.08
CA GLY A 68 9.32 -5.19 -17.41
C GLY A 68 8.28 -5.85 -18.32
N THR A 69 6.98 -5.60 -18.10
CA THR A 69 5.91 -6.32 -18.80
C THR A 69 5.89 -6.12 -20.32
N GLU A 70 6.56 -5.11 -20.85
CA GLU A 70 6.70 -4.85 -22.29
C GLU A 70 7.99 -5.47 -22.89
N THR A 71 8.69 -6.27 -22.11
CA THR A 71 9.86 -7.05 -22.53
C THR A 71 9.50 -8.53 -22.48
N ARG A 72 10.00 -9.34 -23.40
CA ARG A 72 9.76 -10.78 -23.41
C ARG A 72 10.33 -11.44 -22.15
N ALA A 73 9.58 -12.39 -21.60
CA ALA A 73 10.05 -13.40 -20.66
C ALA A 73 9.89 -14.80 -21.29
N ASP A 74 10.50 -15.83 -20.70
CA ASP A 74 10.65 -17.13 -21.39
C ASP A 74 9.74 -18.24 -20.85
N ALA A 75 8.80 -17.95 -19.94
CA ALA A 75 7.99 -18.95 -19.25
C ALA A 75 6.86 -19.61 -20.09
N ASN A 76 6.50 -19.08 -21.26
CA ASN A 76 5.28 -19.47 -21.99
C ASN A 76 5.51 -19.98 -23.42
N ALA A 77 6.69 -20.51 -23.75
CA ALA A 77 7.00 -21.06 -25.06
C ALA A 77 6.50 -20.17 -26.23
N GLY A 78 5.56 -20.62 -27.05
CA GLY A 78 5.01 -19.89 -28.20
C GLY A 78 4.23 -18.61 -27.84
N ALA A 79 3.88 -18.40 -26.57
CA ALA A 79 3.23 -17.17 -26.12
C ALA A 79 4.22 -16.11 -25.61
N ASN A 80 5.49 -16.43 -25.41
CA ASN A 80 6.49 -15.47 -24.95
C ASN A 80 6.56 -14.23 -25.87
N ARG A 81 6.66 -14.47 -27.17
CA ARG A 81 6.59 -13.43 -28.21
C ARG A 81 6.15 -14.04 -29.53
N ARG A 82 5.14 -13.48 -30.15
CA ARG A 82 4.62 -13.89 -31.46
C ARG A 82 5.23 -13.06 -32.59
N PRO A 83 5.15 -13.53 -33.86
CA PRO A 83 5.68 -12.81 -35.02
C PRO A 83 5.11 -11.38 -35.17
N ASN A 84 3.86 -11.14 -34.73
CA ASN A 84 3.22 -9.82 -34.75
C ASN A 84 3.64 -8.91 -33.58
N GLY A 85 4.62 -9.31 -32.77
CA GLY A 85 5.14 -8.56 -31.64
C GLY A 85 4.28 -8.63 -30.37
N THR A 86 3.16 -9.37 -30.37
CA THR A 86 2.41 -9.60 -29.13
C THR A 86 3.06 -10.67 -28.27
N GLY A 87 2.82 -10.63 -26.96
CA GLY A 87 3.35 -11.59 -26.02
C GLY A 87 2.50 -11.72 -24.75
N ALA A 88 2.87 -12.70 -23.92
CA ALA A 88 2.24 -12.94 -22.65
C ALA A 88 3.08 -12.41 -21.49
N VAL A 89 2.42 -11.82 -20.51
CA VAL A 89 2.98 -11.59 -19.17
C VAL A 89 2.77 -12.85 -18.34
N SER A 90 3.79 -13.25 -17.59
CA SER A 90 3.80 -14.48 -16.79
C SER A 90 4.09 -14.19 -15.32
N ILE A 91 3.56 -15.03 -14.45
CA ILE A 91 3.85 -15.05 -13.02
C ILE A 91 4.06 -16.48 -12.51
N GLU A 92 5.17 -16.70 -11.82
CA GLU A 92 5.40 -17.93 -11.07
C GLU A 92 4.94 -17.77 -9.63
N THR A 93 4.16 -18.73 -9.14
CA THR A 93 3.62 -18.68 -7.78
C THR A 93 4.18 -19.84 -6.94
N ALA A 94 4.56 -19.55 -5.69
CA ALA A 94 5.00 -20.55 -4.73
C ALA A 94 3.95 -21.66 -4.56
N SER A 95 4.39 -22.90 -4.47
CA SER A 95 3.55 -24.07 -4.24
C SER A 95 4.27 -25.11 -3.39
N ASN A 96 3.54 -26.15 -2.95
CA ASN A 96 4.18 -27.33 -2.41
C ASN A 96 5.02 -28.05 -3.51
N LEU A 97 5.86 -29.00 -3.09
CA LEU A 97 6.76 -29.71 -3.99
C LEU A 97 6.03 -30.63 -5.00
N GLN A 98 4.73 -30.81 -4.88
CA GLN A 98 3.87 -31.58 -5.79
C GLN A 98 3.03 -30.70 -6.71
N GLY A 99 3.01 -29.37 -6.48
CA GLY A 99 2.14 -28.42 -7.22
C GLY A 99 0.66 -28.76 -7.08
N SER A 100 0.25 -29.31 -5.94
CA SER A 100 -1.10 -29.82 -5.71
C SER A 100 -1.97 -28.95 -4.82
N ASP A 101 -1.37 -28.03 -4.08
CA ASP A 101 -2.03 -27.09 -3.17
C ASP A 101 -2.75 -25.96 -3.93
N PRO A 102 -3.85 -25.42 -3.38
CA PRO A 102 -4.43 -24.17 -3.86
C PRO A 102 -3.52 -22.99 -3.53
N TRP A 103 -3.78 -21.83 -4.12
CA TRP A 103 -3.20 -20.57 -3.66
C TRP A 103 -3.72 -20.19 -2.27
N THR A 104 -2.88 -19.55 -1.47
CA THR A 104 -3.30 -18.91 -0.22
C THR A 104 -4.18 -17.68 -0.51
N ASP A 105 -4.87 -17.17 0.50
CA ASP A 105 -5.70 -15.98 0.36
C ASP A 105 -4.85 -14.75 -0.03
N GLU A 106 -3.63 -14.64 0.48
CA GLU A 106 -2.67 -13.59 0.14
C GLU A 106 -2.23 -13.69 -1.33
N GLN A 107 -1.97 -14.91 -1.82
CA GLN A 107 -1.64 -15.13 -3.23
C GLN A 107 -2.83 -14.79 -4.13
N VAL A 108 -4.04 -15.21 -3.77
CA VAL A 108 -5.28 -14.89 -4.51
C VAL A 108 -5.46 -13.38 -4.62
N GLU A 109 -5.32 -12.66 -3.52
CA GLU A 109 -5.49 -11.22 -3.49
C GLU A 109 -4.46 -10.50 -4.39
N GLU A 110 -3.18 -10.89 -4.33
CA GLU A 110 -2.16 -10.29 -5.20
C GLU A 110 -2.33 -10.67 -6.68
N LEU A 111 -2.78 -11.88 -7.00
CA LEU A 111 -3.13 -12.27 -8.38
C LEU A 111 -4.29 -11.45 -8.93
N ILE A 112 -5.32 -11.17 -8.12
CA ILE A 112 -6.45 -10.32 -8.50
C ILE A 112 -5.95 -8.88 -8.76
N ARG A 113 -5.18 -8.29 -7.85
CA ARG A 113 -4.63 -6.94 -8.01
C ARG A 113 -3.76 -6.80 -9.25
N LEU A 114 -2.88 -7.77 -9.46
CA LEU A 114 -2.00 -7.79 -10.64
C LEU A 114 -2.81 -7.93 -11.93
N GLY A 115 -3.80 -8.81 -11.98
CA GLY A 115 -4.68 -8.99 -13.13
C GLY A 115 -5.46 -7.72 -13.48
N VAL A 116 -5.97 -7.00 -12.47
CA VAL A 116 -6.62 -5.68 -12.67
C VAL A 116 -5.64 -4.67 -13.25
N TRP A 117 -4.44 -4.56 -12.68
CA TRP A 117 -3.43 -3.63 -13.17
C TRP A 117 -3.00 -3.95 -14.61
N LEU A 118 -2.82 -5.22 -14.96
CA LEU A 118 -2.50 -5.64 -16.33
C LEU A 118 -3.61 -5.31 -17.32
N HIS A 119 -4.88 -5.47 -16.92
CA HIS A 119 -6.01 -5.00 -17.71
C HIS A 119 -5.97 -3.49 -17.93
N GLN A 120 -5.77 -2.71 -16.89
CA GLN A 120 -5.77 -1.24 -16.95
C GLN A 120 -4.56 -0.65 -17.69
N THR A 121 -3.40 -1.33 -17.63
CA THR A 121 -2.13 -0.82 -18.19
C THR A 121 -1.92 -1.25 -19.64
N HIS A 122 -2.38 -2.46 -19.99
CA HIS A 122 -2.09 -3.08 -21.29
C HIS A 122 -3.35 -3.47 -22.06
N ASP A 123 -4.55 -3.10 -21.58
CA ASP A 123 -5.83 -3.47 -22.21
C ASP A 123 -6.00 -4.99 -22.38
N ILE A 124 -5.41 -5.83 -21.51
CA ILE A 124 -5.62 -7.28 -21.54
C ILE A 124 -7.10 -7.56 -21.25
N PRO A 125 -7.84 -8.21 -22.18
CA PRO A 125 -9.28 -8.38 -22.03
C PRO A 125 -9.66 -9.21 -20.80
N LEU A 126 -10.74 -8.81 -20.14
CA LEU A 126 -11.32 -9.51 -18.97
C LEU A 126 -12.07 -10.78 -19.42
N ARG A 127 -11.34 -11.72 -19.99
CA ARG A 127 -11.84 -13.04 -20.39
C ARG A 127 -10.75 -14.08 -20.33
N ILE A 128 -11.13 -15.35 -20.15
CA ILE A 128 -10.22 -16.47 -20.31
C ILE A 128 -9.93 -16.63 -21.81
N CYS A 129 -8.66 -16.86 -22.17
CA CYS A 129 -8.24 -17.10 -23.55
C CYS A 129 -9.01 -18.29 -24.14
N ARG A 130 -9.52 -18.16 -25.38
CA ARG A 130 -10.29 -19.20 -26.09
C ARG A 130 -9.44 -20.00 -27.04
N THR A 131 -8.32 -19.40 -27.50
CA THR A 131 -7.26 -20.03 -28.28
C THR A 131 -5.90 -19.62 -27.73
N HIS A 132 -4.84 -20.28 -28.15
CA HIS A 132 -3.49 -20.01 -27.65
C HIS A 132 -2.96 -18.60 -27.98
N ASP A 133 -3.53 -17.92 -28.97
CA ASP A 133 -3.18 -16.59 -29.43
C ASP A 133 -4.27 -15.53 -29.12
N ASP A 134 -5.43 -15.96 -28.61
CA ASP A 134 -6.52 -15.06 -28.22
C ASP A 134 -6.09 -14.19 -27.02
N PRO A 135 -6.23 -12.85 -27.08
CA PRO A 135 -5.97 -12.01 -25.94
C PRO A 135 -6.86 -12.32 -24.73
N GLY A 136 -6.28 -12.29 -23.53
CA GLY A 136 -7.02 -12.58 -22.29
C GLY A 136 -6.12 -13.12 -21.19
N MET A 137 -6.70 -13.85 -20.26
CA MET A 137 -6.03 -14.42 -19.10
C MET A 137 -6.14 -15.95 -19.09
N GLY A 138 -5.19 -16.63 -18.48
CA GLY A 138 -5.21 -18.09 -18.45
C GLY A 138 -4.13 -18.68 -17.54
N TRP A 139 -3.94 -19.97 -17.66
CA TRP A 139 -2.93 -20.74 -16.91
C TRP A 139 -2.09 -21.59 -17.88
N HIS A 140 -0.90 -21.93 -17.48
CA HIS A 140 0.12 -22.53 -18.36
C HIS A 140 -0.35 -23.73 -19.16
N SER A 141 -1.09 -24.66 -18.52
CA SER A 141 -1.62 -25.87 -19.19
C SER A 141 -2.93 -25.67 -19.98
N LEU A 142 -3.38 -24.41 -20.16
CA LEU A 142 -4.62 -24.14 -20.91
C LEU A 142 -4.49 -24.51 -22.40
N PHE A 143 -3.32 -24.27 -22.99
CA PHE A 143 -3.04 -24.62 -24.39
C PHE A 143 -1.68 -25.30 -24.55
N PRO A 144 -1.57 -26.36 -25.36
CA PRO A 144 -0.30 -27.05 -25.61
C PRO A 144 0.80 -26.13 -26.16
N GLN A 145 0.43 -25.10 -26.93
CA GLN A 145 1.38 -24.16 -27.55
C GLN A 145 2.11 -23.26 -26.52
N TRP A 146 1.65 -23.22 -25.29
CA TRP A 146 2.29 -22.46 -24.21
C TRP A 146 3.38 -23.25 -23.49
N SER A 147 3.58 -24.51 -23.85
CA SER A 147 4.63 -25.37 -23.31
C SER A 147 5.38 -26.09 -24.43
N THR A 148 6.65 -26.37 -24.22
CA THR A 148 7.47 -27.11 -25.20
C THR A 148 7.23 -28.63 -25.19
N SER A 149 6.83 -29.18 -24.04
CA SER A 149 6.68 -30.64 -23.84
C SER A 149 5.38 -31.06 -23.14
N GLY A 150 4.44 -30.12 -23.03
CA GLY A 150 3.24 -30.29 -22.22
C GLY A 150 3.48 -30.04 -20.72
N THR A 151 2.44 -29.66 -20.01
CA THR A 151 2.53 -29.32 -18.59
C THR A 151 1.20 -29.50 -17.88
N ALA A 152 1.24 -29.80 -16.58
CA ALA A 152 0.07 -29.75 -15.69
C ALA A 152 -0.02 -28.44 -14.87
N CYS A 153 0.96 -27.56 -15.04
CA CYS A 153 1.08 -26.27 -14.34
C CYS A 153 -0.17 -25.38 -14.56
N PRO A 154 -0.70 -24.73 -13.54
CA PRO A 154 -0.25 -24.63 -12.15
C PRO A 154 -0.81 -25.73 -11.22
N GLY A 155 -1.41 -26.76 -11.73
CA GLY A 155 -2.04 -27.85 -10.99
C GLY A 155 -3.57 -27.72 -10.90
N LYS A 156 -4.26 -28.85 -10.69
CA LYS A 156 -5.74 -28.90 -10.76
C LYS A 156 -6.43 -27.97 -9.75
N ALA A 157 -5.93 -27.91 -8.50
CA ALA A 157 -6.51 -27.07 -7.46
C ALA A 157 -6.47 -25.58 -7.86
N ARG A 158 -5.33 -25.11 -8.37
CA ARG A 158 -5.13 -23.73 -8.81
C ARG A 158 -5.90 -23.38 -10.08
N ILE A 159 -6.04 -24.33 -11.00
CA ILE A 159 -6.90 -24.14 -12.19
C ILE A 159 -8.36 -23.96 -11.76
N ALA A 160 -8.84 -24.77 -10.81
CA ALA A 160 -10.19 -24.61 -10.26
C ALA A 160 -10.34 -23.23 -9.59
N GLN A 161 -9.40 -22.88 -8.71
CA GLN A 161 -9.41 -21.60 -7.99
C GLN A 161 -9.27 -20.40 -8.94
N PHE A 162 -8.46 -20.50 -10.01
CA PHE A 162 -8.39 -19.46 -11.03
C PHE A 162 -9.76 -19.18 -11.66
N LYS A 163 -10.49 -20.26 -12.03
CA LYS A 163 -11.80 -20.14 -12.69
C LYS A 163 -12.89 -19.62 -11.75
N THR A 164 -12.86 -19.99 -10.48
CA THR A 164 -13.97 -19.74 -9.55
C THR A 164 -13.73 -18.56 -8.61
N VAL A 165 -12.47 -18.15 -8.39
CA VAL A 165 -12.11 -17.09 -7.43
C VAL A 165 -11.28 -15.99 -8.10
N VAL A 166 -10.08 -16.34 -8.62
CA VAL A 166 -9.12 -15.32 -9.08
C VAL A 166 -9.67 -14.55 -10.28
N PHE A 167 -10.06 -15.25 -11.35
CA PHE A 167 -10.55 -14.56 -12.56
C PHE A 167 -11.87 -13.81 -12.32
N PRO A 168 -12.90 -14.36 -11.65
CA PRO A 168 -14.08 -13.59 -11.24
C PRO A 168 -13.74 -12.37 -10.39
N GLY A 169 -12.80 -12.49 -9.45
CA GLY A 169 -12.32 -11.38 -8.62
C GLY A 169 -11.65 -10.27 -9.44
N ILE A 170 -10.83 -10.64 -10.45
CA ILE A 170 -10.26 -9.66 -11.38
C ILE A 170 -11.37 -8.91 -12.13
N VAL A 171 -12.34 -9.65 -12.69
CA VAL A 171 -13.46 -9.04 -13.44
C VAL A 171 -14.28 -8.12 -12.55
N ALA A 172 -14.67 -8.59 -11.38
CA ALA A 172 -15.47 -7.82 -10.43
C ALA A 172 -14.77 -6.50 -10.04
N ARG A 173 -13.52 -6.59 -9.64
CA ARG A 173 -12.72 -5.41 -9.22
C ARG A 173 -12.43 -4.45 -10.37
N ALA A 174 -12.11 -4.96 -11.57
CA ALA A 174 -11.83 -4.13 -12.74
C ALA A 174 -13.08 -3.41 -13.26
N THR A 175 -14.27 -4.00 -13.07
CA THR A 175 -15.55 -3.42 -13.51
C THR A 175 -16.30 -2.64 -12.43
N GLY A 176 -15.73 -2.54 -11.23
CA GLY A 176 -16.40 -1.92 -10.07
C GLY A 176 -17.58 -2.73 -9.52
N LYS A 177 -17.72 -4.00 -9.95
CA LYS A 177 -18.74 -4.94 -9.46
C LYS A 177 -18.15 -5.82 -8.37
N THR A 178 -17.62 -5.23 -7.30
CA THR A 178 -17.25 -6.00 -6.11
C THR A 178 -18.51 -6.63 -5.52
N THR A 179 -18.48 -7.92 -5.25
CA THR A 179 -19.52 -8.57 -4.43
C THR A 179 -19.45 -7.93 -3.05
N ASP A 180 -20.57 -7.44 -2.57
CA ASP A 180 -20.71 -6.60 -1.36
C ASP A 180 -20.24 -7.25 -0.04
N GLU A 181 -19.61 -8.42 -0.04
CA GLU A 181 -19.27 -9.15 1.18
C GLU A 181 -17.81 -9.03 1.66
N GLU A 182 -16.87 -8.46 0.87
CA GLU A 182 -15.43 -8.48 1.27
C GLU A 182 -14.71 -7.11 1.25
N ASP A 183 -15.36 -6.04 0.85
CA ASP A 183 -14.78 -4.69 0.99
C ASP A 183 -15.50 -3.95 2.13
N PRO A 184 -14.94 -3.91 3.34
CA PRO A 184 -15.56 -3.19 4.46
C PRO A 184 -15.71 -1.68 4.18
N MET A 185 -15.13 -1.19 3.08
CA MET A 185 -15.23 0.20 2.62
C MET A 185 -16.16 0.36 1.40
N ALA A 186 -16.70 -0.76 0.84
CA ALA A 186 -17.60 -0.69 -0.30
C ALA A 186 -18.88 0.08 0.05
N GLY A 187 -19.18 1.10 -0.74
CA GLY A 187 -20.31 1.97 -0.50
C GLY A 187 -20.08 3.13 0.49
N MET A 188 -18.91 3.19 1.15
CA MET A 188 -18.58 4.32 2.01
C MET A 188 -18.27 5.56 1.20
N THR A 189 -18.91 6.66 1.54
CA THR A 189 -18.60 7.98 0.99
C THR A 189 -17.34 8.55 1.66
N LYS A 190 -16.74 9.59 1.07
CA LYS A 190 -15.66 10.34 1.72
C LYS A 190 -16.08 10.86 3.10
N GLN A 191 -17.38 11.19 3.26
CA GLN A 191 -17.94 11.65 4.52
C GLN A 191 -17.98 10.52 5.55
N ASP A 192 -18.36 9.30 5.16
CA ASP A 192 -18.39 8.15 6.06
C ASP A 192 -16.98 7.81 6.58
N ILE A 193 -15.98 7.85 5.69
CA ILE A 193 -14.56 7.66 6.05
C ILE A 193 -14.10 8.77 7.00
N TYR A 194 -14.43 10.03 6.70
CA TYR A 194 -14.12 11.15 7.56
C TYR A 194 -14.73 10.97 8.94
N ASP A 195 -16.01 10.60 9.00
CA ASP A 195 -16.75 10.43 10.25
C ASP A 195 -16.21 9.24 11.06
N ALA A 196 -15.88 8.13 10.42
CA ALA A 196 -15.27 6.97 11.06
C ALA A 196 -13.91 7.31 11.70
N VAL A 197 -13.07 8.07 11.01
CA VAL A 197 -11.72 8.43 11.48
C VAL A 197 -11.76 9.54 12.54
N TRP A 198 -12.58 10.58 12.33
CA TRP A 198 -12.49 11.81 13.11
C TRP A 198 -13.57 11.95 14.18
N LYS A 199 -14.75 11.36 13.98
CA LYS A 199 -15.91 11.52 14.86
C LYS A 199 -16.26 10.28 15.65
N THR A 200 -15.60 9.13 15.37
CA THR A 200 -15.84 7.92 16.18
C THR A 200 -15.20 8.08 17.56
N ASP A 201 -16.00 7.87 18.58
CA ASP A 201 -15.60 7.97 19.98
C ASP A 201 -14.97 6.63 20.44
N ALA A 202 -13.68 6.43 20.13
CA ALA A 202 -12.99 5.15 20.35
C ALA A 202 -11.57 5.30 20.94
N ILE A 203 -11.03 6.52 21.04
CA ILE A 203 -9.68 6.75 21.54
C ILE A 203 -9.77 7.02 23.05
N GLY A 204 -8.95 6.33 23.85
CA GLY A 204 -8.93 6.55 25.30
C GLY A 204 -8.73 8.03 25.66
N ALA A 205 -9.58 8.55 26.53
CA ALA A 205 -9.47 9.93 27.00
C ALA A 205 -8.13 10.14 27.74
N PRO A 206 -7.47 11.31 27.61
CA PRO A 206 -6.30 11.64 28.42
C PRO A 206 -6.58 11.49 29.92
N ALA A 207 -5.66 10.86 30.65
CA ALA A 207 -5.87 10.54 32.06
C ALA A 207 -6.07 11.78 32.95
N ASP A 208 -5.55 12.92 32.52
CA ASP A 208 -5.66 14.24 33.18
C ASP A 208 -6.80 15.10 32.67
N ALA A 209 -7.64 14.56 31.76
CA ALA A 209 -8.83 15.29 31.31
C ALA A 209 -9.85 15.39 32.46
N PRO A 210 -10.48 16.56 32.68
CA PRO A 210 -11.39 16.78 33.78
C PRO A 210 -12.58 15.80 33.87
N ASP A 211 -13.03 15.31 32.71
CA ASP A 211 -14.14 14.38 32.52
C ASP A 211 -13.72 12.93 32.27
N SER A 212 -12.45 12.59 32.37
CA SER A 212 -11.92 11.25 32.04
C SER A 212 -12.54 10.10 32.83
N LYS A 213 -13.14 10.39 33.99
CA LYS A 213 -13.86 9.38 34.80
C LYS A 213 -15.24 9.04 34.24
N THR A 214 -15.91 9.98 33.60
CA THR A 214 -17.29 9.85 33.07
C THR A 214 -17.28 9.67 31.54
N ASN A 215 -16.33 10.30 30.84
CA ASN A 215 -16.12 10.21 29.41
C ASN A 215 -14.80 9.48 29.14
N LYS A 216 -14.87 8.16 29.02
CA LYS A 216 -13.67 7.29 28.94
C LYS A 216 -13.01 7.26 27.58
N THR A 217 -13.71 7.65 26.53
CA THR A 217 -13.24 7.67 25.15
C THR A 217 -13.53 9.01 24.50
N TRP A 218 -12.66 9.40 23.58
CA TRP A 218 -12.75 10.65 22.85
C TRP A 218 -12.64 10.43 21.35
N GLN A 219 -13.24 11.31 20.57
CA GLN A 219 -13.06 11.40 19.14
C GLN A 219 -11.66 11.96 18.82
N ALA A 220 -11.06 11.52 17.71
CA ALA A 220 -9.76 12.02 17.27
C ALA A 220 -9.73 13.55 17.15
N GLN A 221 -10.80 14.15 16.60
CA GLN A 221 -10.91 15.62 16.51
C GLN A 221 -10.94 16.31 17.89
N SER A 222 -11.52 15.69 18.92
CA SER A 222 -11.56 16.24 20.29
C SER A 222 -10.17 16.22 20.92
N ILE A 223 -9.40 15.15 20.69
CA ILE A 223 -8.00 15.07 21.15
C ILE A 223 -7.16 16.17 20.50
N LEU A 224 -7.28 16.39 19.19
CA LEU A 224 -6.53 17.44 18.51
C LEU A 224 -6.90 18.84 19.03
N LYS A 225 -8.19 19.10 19.33
CA LYS A 225 -8.62 20.36 19.94
C LYS A 225 -8.04 20.52 21.35
N ASP A 226 -8.02 19.46 22.18
CA ASP A 226 -7.40 19.53 23.50
C ASP A 226 -5.90 19.80 23.43
N VAL A 227 -5.18 19.10 22.51
CA VAL A 227 -3.75 19.37 22.26
C VAL A 227 -3.53 20.81 21.83
N GLN A 228 -4.34 21.35 20.93
CA GLN A 228 -4.26 22.74 20.50
C GLN A 228 -4.43 23.71 21.67
N VAL A 229 -5.42 23.48 22.55
CA VAL A 229 -5.62 24.30 23.75
C VAL A 229 -4.41 24.23 24.69
N ARG A 230 -3.87 23.02 24.92
CA ARG A 230 -2.68 22.84 25.78
C ARG A 230 -1.44 23.53 25.23
N VAL A 231 -1.23 23.43 23.91
CA VAL A 231 -0.09 24.11 23.23
C VAL A 231 -0.22 25.62 23.37
N ARG A 232 -1.41 26.19 23.16
CA ARG A 232 -1.66 27.63 23.36
C ARG A 232 -1.40 28.07 24.81
N ARG A 233 -1.83 27.27 25.80
CA ARG A 233 -1.56 27.55 27.22
C ARG A 233 -0.07 27.49 27.52
N LEU A 234 0.66 26.53 26.96
CA LEU A 234 2.10 26.42 27.12
C LEU A 234 2.81 27.64 26.53
N ASP A 235 2.42 28.06 25.33
CA ASP A 235 2.95 29.24 24.69
C ASP A 235 2.74 30.52 25.52
N ALA A 236 1.52 30.68 26.08
CA ALA A 236 1.22 31.74 27.03
C ALA A 236 2.15 31.72 28.26
N THR A 237 2.33 30.54 28.83
CA THR A 237 3.21 30.37 30.00
C THR A 237 4.66 30.73 29.68
N VAL A 238 5.18 30.23 28.56
CA VAL A 238 6.55 30.53 28.11
C VAL A 238 6.73 32.05 27.84
N THR A 239 5.74 32.67 27.22
CA THR A 239 5.75 34.12 26.99
C THR A 239 5.79 34.88 28.29
N ALA A 240 4.93 34.54 29.27
CA ALA A 240 4.91 35.16 30.58
C ALA A 240 6.25 34.96 31.35
N GLN A 241 6.82 33.76 31.30
CA GLN A 241 8.12 33.48 31.92
C GLN A 241 9.24 34.31 31.26
N SER A 242 9.26 34.42 29.94
CA SER A 242 10.24 35.21 29.20
C SER A 242 10.14 36.70 29.57
N ALA A 243 8.92 37.21 29.68
CA ALA A 243 8.67 38.59 30.13
C ALA A 243 9.16 38.82 31.55
N ALA A 244 8.88 37.88 32.48
CA ALA A 244 9.33 37.92 33.87
C ALA A 244 10.89 37.91 33.97
N ILE A 245 11.55 37.04 33.22
CA ILE A 245 13.02 36.96 33.16
C ILE A 245 13.62 38.28 32.63
N THR A 246 13.04 38.84 31.58
CA THR A 246 13.49 40.12 31.00
C THR A 246 13.34 41.25 31.98
N ALA A 247 12.20 41.36 32.69
CA ALA A 247 11.97 42.38 33.72
C ALA A 247 12.95 42.22 34.90
N LEU A 248 13.19 41.02 35.35
CA LEU A 248 14.14 40.70 36.43
C LEU A 248 15.57 41.11 36.02
N ALA A 249 16.03 40.72 34.85
CA ALA A 249 17.35 41.08 34.33
C ALA A 249 17.55 42.60 34.24
N GLY A 250 16.50 43.31 33.78
CA GLY A 250 16.53 44.78 33.67
C GLY A 250 16.61 45.51 35.03
N GLN A 251 16.10 44.89 36.12
CA GLN A 251 16.15 45.50 37.46
C GLN A 251 17.47 45.15 38.20
N ILE A 252 17.98 43.93 38.02
CA ILE A 252 19.28 43.51 38.60
C ILE A 252 20.41 44.44 38.07
N GLY A 253 20.39 44.75 36.76
CA GLY A 253 21.38 45.66 36.17
C GLY A 253 21.34 47.11 36.67
N LYS A 254 20.26 47.51 37.40
CA LYS A 254 20.05 48.89 37.92
C LYS A 254 20.25 48.99 39.44
N GLY A 255 20.57 47.89 40.13
CA GLY A 255 20.70 47.87 41.57
C GLY A 255 19.39 48.13 42.33
N ALA A 256 18.24 47.81 41.75
CA ALA A 256 16.92 48.01 42.36
C ALA A 256 16.76 47.16 43.64
N ASP A 257 15.98 47.69 44.59
CA ASP A 257 15.57 46.93 45.76
C ASP A 257 14.58 45.77 45.42
N THR A 258 14.46 44.82 46.36
CA THR A 258 13.64 43.63 46.15
C THR A 258 12.18 43.94 45.85
N ALA A 259 11.57 44.95 46.47
CA ALA A 259 10.18 45.27 46.29
C ALA A 259 9.95 45.82 44.85
N THR A 260 10.84 46.67 44.36
CA THR A 260 10.83 47.20 42.99
C THR A 260 10.99 46.07 41.96
N VAL A 261 11.86 45.08 42.21
CA VAL A 261 12.05 43.90 41.35
C VAL A 261 10.77 43.06 41.29
N VAL A 262 10.19 42.74 42.44
CA VAL A 262 8.95 41.95 42.52
C VAL A 262 7.80 42.65 41.80
N ALA A 263 7.60 43.94 42.00
CA ALA A 263 6.53 44.68 41.34
C ALA A 263 6.71 44.70 39.80
N ALA A 264 7.94 44.86 39.31
CA ALA A 264 8.25 44.86 37.88
C ALA A 264 7.98 43.48 37.22
N VAL A 265 8.35 42.37 37.92
CA VAL A 265 8.11 40.99 37.44
C VAL A 265 6.62 40.70 37.44
N GLN A 266 5.87 41.03 38.53
CA GLN A 266 4.43 40.82 38.58
C GLN A 266 3.69 41.57 37.47
N LYS A 267 4.07 42.83 37.20
CA LYS A 267 3.50 43.61 36.11
C LYS A 267 3.79 42.96 34.75
N ALA A 268 5.01 42.52 34.50
CA ALA A 268 5.38 41.88 33.23
C ALA A 268 4.63 40.58 32.97
N ILE A 269 4.41 39.77 34.02
CA ILE A 269 3.59 38.55 33.95
C ILE A 269 2.15 38.89 33.61
N ALA A 270 1.54 39.86 34.32
CA ALA A 270 0.16 40.29 34.11
C ALA A 270 -0.05 40.80 32.66
N ASP A 271 0.83 41.68 32.18
CA ASP A 271 0.76 42.23 30.82
C ASP A 271 0.92 41.13 29.74
N ALA A 272 1.76 40.11 29.98
CA ALA A 272 1.96 39.00 29.07
C ALA A 272 0.74 38.07 29.02
N VAL A 273 0.13 37.77 30.17
CA VAL A 273 -1.07 36.89 30.26
C VAL A 273 -2.26 37.58 29.57
N ILE A 274 -2.49 38.84 29.81
CA ILE A 274 -3.60 39.59 29.17
C ILE A 274 -3.41 39.60 27.64
N LYS A 275 -2.19 39.84 27.14
CA LYS A 275 -1.93 39.83 25.70
C LYS A 275 -2.25 38.47 25.06
N VAL A 276 -1.88 37.36 25.69
CA VAL A 276 -2.14 36.02 25.18
C VAL A 276 -3.63 35.72 25.17
N ASP A 277 -4.39 36.06 26.20
CA ASP A 277 -5.84 35.85 26.26
C ASP A 277 -6.56 36.67 25.15
N VAL A 278 -6.14 37.89 24.86
CA VAL A 278 -6.70 38.69 23.77
C VAL A 278 -6.40 38.08 22.41
N ASP A 279 -5.17 37.59 22.18
CA ASP A 279 -4.77 36.99 20.92
C ASP A 279 -5.48 35.64 20.66
N ILE A 280 -5.80 34.89 21.71
CA ILE A 280 -6.57 33.64 21.61
C ILE A 280 -8.01 33.91 21.20
N ASN A 281 -8.66 34.86 21.85
CA ASN A 281 -10.07 35.19 21.60
C ASN A 281 -10.30 35.89 20.27
N SER A 282 -9.31 36.62 19.74
CA SER A 282 -9.42 37.30 18.44
C SER A 282 -9.33 36.38 17.22
N LYS A 283 -8.91 35.10 17.40
CA LYS A 283 -8.75 34.11 16.31
C LYS A 283 -9.91 33.11 16.20
N GLU A 284 -10.92 33.22 17.05
CA GLU A 284 -12.11 32.35 17.05
C GLU A 284 -13.34 33.00 16.38
N GLY A 285 -13.13 34.07 15.60
CA GLY A 285 -14.17 34.76 14.84
C GLY A 285 -14.24 34.38 13.37
#